data_19e0dddc2efac956f6e24601887fa955
#
_entry.id   19e0dddc2efac956f6e24601887fa955
#
_cell.length_a   1.000
_cell.length_b   1.000
_cell.length_c   1.000
_cell.angle_alpha   90.00
_cell.angle_beta   90.00
_cell.angle_gamma   90.00
#
_symmetry.space_group_name_H-M   'P 1'
#
loop_
_entity.id
_entity.type
_entity.pdbx_description
1 polymer ?
#
loop_
_entity_poly.entity_id
_entity_poly.type
_entity_poly.pdbx_seq_one_letter_code
_entity_poly.pdbx_strand_id
1 'polypeptide(L)'
;MSIRQICKNLRTKGFKETYRIHRVHKCEEGLYGYATNRPYGNLPLEKRHKALEKTVKWEQTLEELDPKKYKKFKKWLKPHYLKEVIPQRYAELVQKCDVKDKVVFMEKNGPDGPPNNYISKVLREGGKYEVVKIGLGKNRYSDFGIFENVVHLVEEMADAKAIFISSANQYLSHVEIRPETKFIQLWHGCGCFKKVGYSTLDSNDFGRSEKNLQEYEQYHNYSYVCLPAEDQKWVFEDAMRIPRDSGKLVPVGVSRTDQFYNPEYSKAAREKLEEKFPQIAGKKIIFYAPTYRGRISKAYTPNQLDVAAMGEALSDEYVLLIKYHSFGCKTRPALPEEYANSFAFDMNANGILDIESLLAISDILITDYSSVGFEFAILERPIVFFAYDKDQYLDERGMYYDYEEITPGPICTETEKIISYIESLKDGFDDAEIKKFKEQYVKMCDGHATERTIALFDK
;
A
#
# COMPACT_ATOMS: atom_id res chain seq x y z
N MET A 1 -33.08 18.21 -22.75
CA MET A 1 -34.17 17.67 -23.62
C MET A 1 -35.18 18.76 -23.92
N SER A 2 -35.54 19.04 -25.19
CA SER A 2 -36.46 20.09 -25.55
C SER A 2 -37.91 19.75 -25.17
N ILE A 3 -38.78 20.78 -24.97
CA ILE A 3 -40.20 20.62 -24.67
C ILE A 3 -40.89 19.76 -25.76
N ARG A 4 -40.51 19.97 -27.02
CA ARG A 4 -41.02 19.19 -28.16
C ARG A 4 -40.71 17.68 -28.03
N GLN A 5 -39.50 17.34 -27.53
CA GLN A 5 -39.11 15.96 -27.30
C GLN A 5 -39.84 15.34 -26.09
N ILE A 6 -40.10 16.15 -25.04
CA ILE A 6 -40.89 15.73 -23.88
C ILE A 6 -42.32 15.37 -24.32
N CYS A 7 -42.98 16.26 -25.07
CA CYS A 7 -44.33 16.04 -25.58
C CYS A 7 -44.42 14.80 -26.51
N LYS A 8 -43.41 14.59 -27.36
CA LYS A 8 -43.31 13.40 -28.21
C LYS A 8 -43.21 12.12 -27.39
N ASN A 9 -42.31 12.09 -26.40
CA ASN A 9 -42.13 10.94 -25.51
C ASN A 9 -43.38 10.64 -24.67
N LEU A 10 -44.08 11.67 -24.16
CA LEU A 10 -45.35 11.46 -23.44
C LEU A 10 -46.41 10.77 -24.28
N ARG A 11 -46.53 11.14 -25.56
CA ARG A 11 -47.47 10.53 -26.49
C ARG A 11 -47.11 9.08 -26.87
N THR A 12 -45.82 8.80 -26.97
CA THR A 12 -45.36 7.47 -27.52
C THR A 12 -44.97 6.47 -26.45
N LYS A 13 -44.52 6.91 -25.26
CA LYS A 13 -43.94 6.06 -24.22
C LYS A 13 -44.62 6.13 -22.87
N GLY A 14 -45.58 7.05 -22.70
CA GLY A 14 -46.27 7.24 -21.44
C GLY A 14 -45.47 8.04 -20.39
N PHE A 15 -46.14 8.43 -19.29
CA PHE A 15 -45.59 9.33 -18.28
C PHE A 15 -44.38 8.77 -17.54
N LYS A 16 -44.46 7.53 -17.05
CA LYS A 16 -43.36 6.92 -16.26
C LYS A 16 -42.04 6.82 -17.06
N GLU A 17 -42.14 6.35 -18.29
CA GLU A 17 -40.96 6.19 -19.15
C GLU A 17 -40.40 7.55 -19.60
N THR A 18 -41.27 8.53 -19.88
CA THR A 18 -40.83 9.90 -20.20
C THR A 18 -40.10 10.54 -19.02
N TYR A 19 -40.60 10.36 -17.81
CA TYR A 19 -39.97 10.85 -16.58
C TYR A 19 -38.61 10.20 -16.36
N ARG A 20 -38.51 8.85 -16.58
CA ARG A 20 -37.24 8.12 -16.51
C ARG A 20 -36.21 8.67 -17.50
N ILE A 21 -36.59 8.83 -18.77
CA ILE A 21 -35.73 9.39 -19.82
C ILE A 21 -35.26 10.80 -19.48
N HIS A 22 -36.14 11.63 -18.95
CA HIS A 22 -35.78 13.01 -18.54
C HIS A 22 -34.76 13.00 -17.40
N ARG A 23 -34.95 12.16 -16.38
CA ARG A 23 -34.01 12.05 -15.26
C ARG A 23 -32.65 11.57 -15.71
N VAL A 24 -32.60 10.50 -16.55
CA VAL A 24 -31.35 9.97 -17.15
C VAL A 24 -30.61 11.10 -17.88
N HIS A 25 -31.30 11.82 -18.77
CA HIS A 25 -30.68 12.91 -19.53
C HIS A 25 -30.13 14.02 -18.63
N LYS A 26 -30.89 14.44 -17.63
CA LYS A 26 -30.46 15.47 -16.67
C LYS A 26 -29.22 15.04 -15.87
N CYS A 27 -29.15 13.78 -15.42
CA CYS A 27 -28.00 13.26 -14.71
C CYS A 27 -26.78 13.16 -15.64
N GLU A 28 -26.94 12.66 -16.85
CA GLU A 28 -25.90 12.55 -17.85
C GLU A 28 -25.32 13.93 -18.21
N GLU A 29 -26.15 14.90 -18.56
CA GLU A 29 -25.72 16.29 -18.83
C GLU A 29 -25.01 16.91 -17.62
N GLY A 30 -25.53 16.68 -16.41
CA GLY A 30 -24.92 17.19 -15.18
C GLY A 30 -23.55 16.60 -14.92
N LEU A 31 -23.37 15.30 -15.12
CA LEU A 31 -22.09 14.60 -14.91
C LEU A 31 -21.02 15.02 -15.93
N TYR A 32 -21.36 15.02 -17.24
CA TYR A 32 -20.43 15.47 -18.28
C TYR A 32 -20.13 16.97 -18.12
N GLY A 33 -21.14 17.80 -17.85
CA GLY A 33 -20.96 19.24 -17.64
C GLY A 33 -20.08 19.56 -16.43
N TYR A 34 -20.22 18.81 -15.35
CA TYR A 34 -19.33 18.93 -14.18
C TYR A 34 -17.89 18.56 -14.53
N ALA A 35 -17.68 17.40 -15.13
CA ALA A 35 -16.34 16.91 -15.50
C ALA A 35 -15.62 17.88 -16.46
N THR A 36 -16.33 18.40 -17.47
CA THR A 36 -15.75 19.27 -18.50
C THR A 36 -15.49 20.68 -17.99
N ASN A 37 -16.46 21.29 -17.32
CA ASN A 37 -16.37 22.69 -16.93
C ASN A 37 -15.73 22.92 -15.57
N ARG A 38 -15.70 21.90 -14.72
CA ARG A 38 -15.18 21.95 -13.35
C ARG A 38 -15.55 23.28 -12.64
N PRO A 39 -16.84 23.59 -12.49
CA PRO A 39 -17.30 24.92 -12.06
C PRO A 39 -16.82 25.31 -10.66
N TYR A 40 -16.30 24.34 -9.91
CA TYR A 40 -15.77 24.51 -8.55
C TYR A 40 -14.26 24.33 -8.46
N GLY A 41 -13.56 24.21 -9.61
CA GLY A 41 -12.11 23.90 -9.67
C GLY A 41 -11.21 24.91 -8.95
N ASN A 42 -11.66 26.15 -8.78
CA ASN A 42 -10.92 27.21 -8.07
C ASN A 42 -11.32 27.37 -6.58
N LEU A 43 -12.23 26.52 -6.08
CA LEU A 43 -12.63 26.57 -4.68
C LEU A 43 -11.69 25.70 -3.81
N PRO A 44 -11.57 26.00 -2.51
CA PRO A 44 -10.93 25.13 -1.54
C PRO A 44 -11.50 23.70 -1.58
N LEU A 45 -10.66 22.69 -1.31
CA LEU A 45 -11.00 21.27 -1.45
C LEU A 45 -12.31 20.87 -0.74
N GLU A 46 -12.53 21.35 0.48
CA GLU A 46 -13.76 21.10 1.24
C GLU A 46 -15.03 21.56 0.51
N LYS A 47 -14.95 22.75 -0.14
CA LYS A 47 -16.08 23.29 -0.92
C LYS A 47 -16.27 22.49 -2.22
N ARG A 48 -15.19 21.98 -2.83
CA ARG A 48 -15.27 21.04 -3.96
C ARG A 48 -15.97 19.76 -3.54
N HIS A 49 -15.59 19.16 -2.43
CA HIS A 49 -16.21 17.95 -1.90
C HIS A 49 -17.72 18.13 -1.65
N LYS A 50 -18.12 19.27 -1.09
CA LYS A 50 -19.55 19.59 -0.92
C LYS A 50 -20.29 19.68 -2.25
N ALA A 51 -19.66 20.24 -3.28
CA ALA A 51 -20.23 20.29 -4.63
C ALA A 51 -20.34 18.88 -5.26
N LEU A 52 -19.43 17.96 -4.91
CA LEU A 52 -19.48 16.57 -5.36
C LEU A 52 -20.69 15.77 -4.83
N GLU A 53 -21.29 16.14 -3.73
CA GLU A 53 -22.48 15.45 -3.20
C GLU A 53 -23.62 15.39 -4.24
N LYS A 54 -23.68 16.38 -5.11
CA LYS A 54 -24.67 16.40 -6.20
C LYS A 54 -24.30 15.43 -7.32
N THR A 55 -23.01 15.30 -7.64
CA THR A 55 -22.55 14.35 -8.66
C THR A 55 -22.77 12.92 -8.22
N VAL A 56 -22.58 12.59 -6.94
CA VAL A 56 -22.88 11.27 -6.36
C VAL A 56 -24.34 10.87 -6.60
N LYS A 57 -25.27 11.79 -6.33
CA LYS A 57 -26.72 11.56 -6.56
C LYS A 57 -27.01 11.34 -8.05
N TRP A 58 -26.33 12.05 -8.93
CA TRP A 58 -26.48 11.87 -10.37
C TRP A 58 -25.91 10.54 -10.84
N GLU A 59 -24.74 10.13 -10.33
CA GLU A 59 -24.15 8.82 -10.63
C GLU A 59 -25.06 7.66 -10.20
N GLN A 60 -25.52 7.68 -8.94
CA GLN A 60 -26.45 6.67 -8.41
C GLN A 60 -27.73 6.61 -9.26
N THR A 61 -28.31 7.77 -9.56
CA THR A 61 -29.53 7.83 -10.39
C THR A 61 -29.28 7.30 -11.81
N LEU A 62 -28.14 7.63 -12.40
CA LEU A 62 -27.80 7.16 -13.75
C LEU A 62 -27.53 5.66 -13.74
N GLU A 63 -26.84 5.12 -12.74
CA GLU A 63 -26.58 3.71 -12.57
C GLU A 63 -27.87 2.90 -12.41
N GLU A 64 -28.81 3.38 -11.58
CA GLU A 64 -30.10 2.73 -11.35
C GLU A 64 -30.99 2.76 -12.61
N LEU A 65 -31.08 3.92 -13.27
CA LEU A 65 -32.03 4.11 -14.36
C LEU A 65 -31.50 3.70 -15.74
N ASP A 66 -30.19 3.77 -15.97
CA ASP A 66 -29.54 3.39 -17.22
C ASP A 66 -28.08 2.94 -16.99
N PRO A 67 -27.86 1.69 -16.54
CA PRO A 67 -26.51 1.16 -16.26
C PRO A 67 -25.57 1.19 -17.48
N LYS A 68 -26.12 1.10 -18.71
CA LYS A 68 -25.33 1.15 -19.94
C LYS A 68 -24.72 2.54 -20.15
N LYS A 69 -25.50 3.58 -19.95
CA LYS A 69 -25.04 4.98 -20.03
C LYS A 69 -24.07 5.30 -18.92
N TYR A 70 -24.33 4.84 -17.70
CA TYR A 70 -23.40 4.99 -16.59
C TYR A 70 -22.04 4.33 -16.89
N LYS A 71 -22.04 3.08 -17.38
CA LYS A 71 -20.82 2.41 -17.80
C LYS A 71 -20.04 3.17 -18.89
N LYS A 72 -20.79 3.73 -19.87
CA LYS A 72 -20.19 4.57 -20.93
C LYS A 72 -19.56 5.84 -20.36
N PHE A 73 -20.25 6.52 -19.44
CA PHE A 73 -19.75 7.69 -18.75
C PHE A 73 -18.48 7.39 -17.95
N LYS A 74 -18.45 6.33 -17.14
CA LYS A 74 -17.25 5.91 -16.38
C LYS A 74 -16.07 5.59 -17.30
N LYS A 75 -16.33 4.92 -18.42
CA LYS A 75 -15.29 4.62 -19.42
C LYS A 75 -14.69 5.88 -20.05
N TRP A 76 -15.47 6.93 -20.19
CA TRP A 76 -15.00 8.23 -20.70
C TRP A 76 -14.32 9.06 -19.59
N LEU A 77 -14.84 9.05 -18.36
CA LEU A 77 -14.39 9.91 -17.25
C LEU A 77 -12.91 9.71 -16.91
N LYS A 78 -12.47 8.46 -16.79
CA LYS A 78 -11.09 8.14 -16.41
C LYS A 78 -10.06 8.70 -17.41
N PRO A 79 -10.14 8.41 -18.72
CA PRO A 79 -9.21 9.00 -19.68
C PRO A 79 -9.26 10.52 -19.68
N HIS A 80 -10.45 11.14 -19.60
CA HIS A 80 -10.60 12.58 -19.56
C HIS A 80 -9.82 13.23 -18.42
N TYR A 81 -9.95 12.67 -17.18
CA TYR A 81 -9.17 13.21 -16.07
C TYR A 81 -7.67 12.91 -16.19
N LEU A 82 -7.30 11.67 -16.48
CA LEU A 82 -5.90 11.27 -16.44
C LEU A 82 -5.06 11.81 -17.60
N LYS A 83 -5.66 12.00 -18.79
CA LYS A 83 -4.93 12.45 -19.99
C LYS A 83 -5.07 13.97 -20.27
N GLU A 84 -6.10 14.61 -19.72
CA GLU A 84 -6.41 16.01 -20.04
C GLU A 84 -6.40 16.88 -18.78
N VAL A 85 -7.38 16.69 -17.87
CA VAL A 85 -7.61 17.61 -16.73
C VAL A 85 -6.42 17.71 -15.79
N ILE A 86 -5.90 16.57 -15.34
CA ILE A 86 -4.82 16.50 -14.34
C ILE A 86 -3.49 17.00 -14.92
N PRO A 87 -3.02 16.51 -16.09
CA PRO A 87 -1.79 17.02 -16.69
C PRO A 87 -1.84 18.52 -17.03
N GLN A 88 -2.95 18.99 -17.60
CA GLN A 88 -3.12 20.40 -17.94
C GLN A 88 -3.08 21.26 -16.66
N ARG A 89 -3.78 20.84 -15.60
CA ARG A 89 -3.79 21.60 -14.33
C ARG A 89 -2.41 21.74 -13.73
N TYR A 90 -1.62 20.65 -13.72
CA TYR A 90 -0.24 20.69 -13.26
C TYR A 90 0.62 21.64 -14.10
N ALA A 91 0.58 21.50 -15.42
CA ALA A 91 1.35 22.33 -16.34
C ALA A 91 1.04 23.83 -16.21
N GLU A 92 -0.24 24.20 -16.06
CA GLU A 92 -0.67 25.58 -15.85
C GLU A 92 -0.11 26.19 -14.54
N LEU A 93 0.00 25.38 -13.49
CA LEU A 93 0.47 25.85 -12.18
C LEU A 93 1.99 25.97 -12.13
N VAL A 94 2.70 25.00 -12.68
CA VAL A 94 4.17 25.01 -12.77
C VAL A 94 4.71 26.25 -13.47
N GLN A 95 3.98 26.77 -14.47
CA GLN A 95 4.34 28.02 -15.16
C GLN A 95 4.19 29.28 -14.30
N LYS A 96 3.48 29.18 -13.15
CA LYS A 96 3.08 30.32 -12.33
C LYS A 96 3.73 30.34 -10.96
N CYS A 97 4.51 29.31 -10.62
CA CYS A 97 5.13 29.21 -9.30
C CYS A 97 6.56 28.69 -9.38
N ASP A 98 7.41 29.18 -8.49
CA ASP A 98 8.74 28.65 -8.24
C ASP A 98 8.67 27.47 -7.26
N VAL A 99 9.71 26.64 -7.25
CA VAL A 99 9.85 25.57 -6.27
C VAL A 99 10.15 26.14 -4.89
N LYS A 100 9.45 25.64 -3.89
CA LYS A 100 9.60 25.98 -2.48
C LYS A 100 10.21 24.83 -1.70
N ASP A 101 10.67 25.11 -0.51
CA ASP A 101 11.02 24.08 0.46
C ASP A 101 9.74 23.40 1.01
N LYS A 102 9.10 22.65 0.11
CA LYS A 102 7.86 21.92 0.32
C LYS A 102 8.01 20.51 -0.16
N VAL A 103 7.48 19.56 0.60
CA VAL A 103 7.44 18.14 0.26
C VAL A 103 6.02 17.62 0.32
N VAL A 104 5.64 16.83 -0.67
CA VAL A 104 4.29 16.27 -0.79
C VAL A 104 4.33 14.75 -0.68
N PHE A 105 3.56 14.20 0.23
CA PHE A 105 3.39 12.75 0.39
C PHE A 105 2.05 12.32 -0.16
N MET A 106 2.08 11.40 -1.12
CA MET A 106 0.89 10.81 -1.71
C MET A 106 0.68 9.41 -1.17
N GLU A 107 -0.50 9.17 -0.59
CA GLU A 107 -0.91 7.86 -0.09
C GLU A 107 -2.19 7.36 -0.77
N LYS A 108 -2.23 6.05 -1.06
CA LYS A 108 -3.37 5.44 -1.74
C LYS A 108 -4.63 5.43 -0.87
N ASN A 109 -4.51 5.11 0.41
CA ASN A 109 -5.65 4.84 1.29
C ASN A 109 -5.93 5.96 2.30
N GLY A 110 -4.98 6.82 2.59
CA GLY A 110 -5.09 7.90 3.56
C GLY A 110 -3.74 8.58 3.76
N PRO A 111 -3.71 9.78 4.35
CA PRO A 111 -2.47 10.55 4.49
C PRO A 111 -1.49 9.96 5.49
N ASP A 112 -1.91 8.99 6.31
CA ASP A 112 -1.12 8.41 7.39
C ASP A 112 -0.69 6.96 7.09
N GLY A 113 -0.43 6.64 5.83
CA GLY A 113 0.09 5.34 5.41
C GLY A 113 1.48 5.04 6.01
N PRO A 114 1.75 3.77 6.45
CA PRO A 114 2.96 3.42 7.17
C PRO A 114 4.27 3.79 6.48
N PRO A 115 4.47 3.54 5.17
CA PRO A 115 5.75 3.84 4.52
C PRO A 115 6.16 5.31 4.54
N ASN A 116 5.20 6.22 4.53
CA ASN A 116 5.43 7.66 4.52
C ASN A 116 5.44 8.29 5.91
N ASN A 117 4.93 7.61 6.93
CA ASN A 117 4.77 8.21 8.27
C ASN A 117 6.10 8.61 8.89
N TYR A 118 7.09 7.73 8.88
CA TYR A 118 8.35 7.99 9.56
C TYR A 118 9.12 9.16 8.92
N ILE A 119 9.42 9.08 7.62
CA ILE A 119 10.14 10.15 6.93
C ILE A 119 9.39 11.50 6.96
N SER A 120 8.06 11.47 6.85
CA SER A 120 7.25 12.69 6.94
C SER A 120 7.29 13.31 8.34
N LYS A 121 7.40 12.49 9.40
CA LYS A 121 7.60 12.94 10.77
C LYS A 121 8.97 13.60 10.92
N VAL A 122 10.03 12.94 10.48
CA VAL A 122 11.41 13.47 10.55
C VAL A 122 11.52 14.81 9.81
N LEU A 123 10.97 14.93 8.60
CA LEU A 123 11.00 16.18 7.83
C LEU A 123 10.22 17.31 8.51
N ARG A 124 9.08 17.00 9.14
CA ARG A 124 8.28 17.98 9.87
C ARG A 124 8.99 18.46 11.13
N GLU A 125 9.57 17.55 11.90
CA GLU A 125 10.31 17.85 13.12
C GLU A 125 11.60 18.64 12.83
N GLY A 126 12.22 18.41 11.67
CA GLY A 126 13.37 19.16 11.20
C GLY A 126 13.09 20.62 10.83
N GLY A 127 11.81 20.99 10.63
CA GLY A 127 11.36 22.38 10.46
C GLY A 127 11.79 23.09 9.17
N LYS A 128 12.56 22.44 8.30
CA LYS A 128 13.05 23.01 7.04
C LYS A 128 11.97 23.04 5.95
N TYR A 129 11.10 22.04 5.94
CA TYR A 129 10.14 21.81 4.86
C TYR A 129 8.70 22.00 5.32
N GLU A 130 7.87 22.60 4.47
CA GLU A 130 6.44 22.45 4.53
C GLU A 130 6.09 21.00 4.12
N VAL A 131 5.45 20.23 5.01
CA VAL A 131 5.12 18.81 4.78
C VAL A 131 3.62 18.65 4.56
N VAL A 132 3.25 18.36 3.32
CA VAL A 132 1.86 18.12 2.90
C VAL A 132 1.63 16.62 2.69
N LYS A 133 0.56 16.09 3.28
CA LYS A 133 0.14 14.69 3.10
C LYS A 133 -1.22 14.63 2.43
N ILE A 134 -1.33 13.88 1.34
CA ILE A 134 -2.56 13.72 0.58
C ILE A 134 -2.91 12.24 0.44
N GLY A 135 -4.04 11.85 1.03
CA GLY A 135 -4.65 10.55 0.85
C GLY A 135 -5.60 10.56 -0.33
N LEU A 136 -5.40 9.66 -1.30
CA LEU A 136 -6.32 9.51 -2.43
C LEU A 136 -7.58 8.73 -2.08
N GLY A 137 -7.59 8.03 -0.97
CA GLY A 137 -8.60 7.17 -0.35
C GLY A 137 -9.87 6.85 -1.11
N LYS A 138 -10.54 5.77 -0.75
CA LYS A 138 -11.92 5.53 -1.20
C LYS A 138 -12.81 6.60 -0.59
N ASN A 139 -12.91 7.72 -1.29
CA ASN A 139 -13.91 8.72 -0.90
C ASN A 139 -15.30 8.09 -0.94
N ARG A 140 -16.16 8.47 0.02
CA ARG A 140 -17.59 8.16 0.03
C ARG A 140 -18.31 8.69 -1.23
N TYR A 141 -17.60 9.39 -2.08
CA TYR A 141 -18.10 10.26 -3.12
C TYR A 141 -17.77 9.82 -4.54
N SER A 142 -17.72 8.54 -4.87
CA SER A 142 -17.56 8.14 -6.26
C SER A 142 -16.14 8.33 -6.87
N ASP A 143 -16.01 7.97 -8.15
CA ASP A 143 -14.78 8.17 -8.92
C ASP A 143 -14.40 9.66 -9.06
N PHE A 144 -15.38 10.57 -9.10
CA PHE A 144 -15.12 12.02 -9.08
C PHE A 144 -14.35 12.48 -7.85
N GLY A 145 -14.70 11.97 -6.66
CA GLY A 145 -14.01 12.32 -5.43
C GLY A 145 -12.52 11.95 -5.48
N ILE A 146 -12.19 10.80 -6.05
CA ILE A 146 -10.81 10.39 -6.26
C ILE A 146 -10.10 11.33 -7.23
N PHE A 147 -10.72 11.65 -8.37
CA PHE A 147 -10.10 12.55 -9.36
C PHE A 147 -9.91 13.97 -8.84
N GLU A 148 -10.84 14.52 -8.06
CA GLU A 148 -10.65 15.82 -7.44
C GLU A 148 -9.56 15.82 -6.36
N ASN A 149 -9.38 14.71 -5.63
CA ASN A 149 -8.23 14.56 -4.75
C ASN A 149 -6.91 14.52 -5.54
N VAL A 150 -6.89 13.87 -6.72
CA VAL A 150 -5.69 13.87 -7.58
C VAL A 150 -5.44 15.26 -8.17
N VAL A 151 -6.49 16.01 -8.52
CA VAL A 151 -6.32 17.41 -8.95
C VAL A 151 -5.74 18.26 -7.82
N HIS A 152 -6.24 18.09 -6.59
CA HIS A 152 -5.65 18.76 -5.43
C HIS A 152 -4.19 18.33 -5.20
N LEU A 153 -3.88 17.04 -5.37
CA LEU A 153 -2.51 16.54 -5.29
C LEU A 153 -1.58 17.28 -6.27
N VAL A 154 -1.95 17.42 -7.54
CA VAL A 154 -1.09 18.11 -8.52
C VAL A 154 -1.03 19.63 -8.28
N GLU A 155 -2.03 20.23 -7.62
CA GLU A 155 -1.99 21.62 -7.16
C GLU A 155 -0.91 21.79 -6.07
N GLU A 156 -0.84 20.86 -5.12
CA GLU A 156 0.19 20.87 -4.08
C GLU A 156 1.58 20.48 -4.59
N MET A 157 1.64 19.65 -5.62
CA MET A 157 2.90 19.21 -6.24
C MET A 157 3.58 20.31 -7.07
N ALA A 158 2.83 21.29 -7.57
CA ALA A 158 3.32 22.24 -8.57
C ALA A 158 4.50 23.09 -8.08
N ASP A 159 4.57 23.41 -6.79
CA ASP A 159 5.65 24.17 -6.16
C ASP A 159 6.50 23.33 -5.17
N ALA A 160 6.34 22.00 -5.20
CA ALA A 160 7.06 21.13 -4.30
C ALA A 160 8.47 20.78 -4.78
N LYS A 161 9.44 20.72 -3.87
CA LYS A 161 10.82 20.28 -4.10
C LYS A 161 10.92 18.76 -4.25
N ALA A 162 10.10 18.03 -3.49
CA ALA A 162 10.02 16.58 -3.61
C ALA A 162 8.58 16.06 -3.43
N ILE A 163 8.30 14.96 -4.12
CA ILE A 163 7.05 14.21 -4.05
C ILE A 163 7.39 12.78 -3.69
N PHE A 164 6.74 12.26 -2.66
CA PHE A 164 6.94 10.91 -2.17
C PHE A 164 5.72 10.03 -2.41
N ILE A 165 5.98 8.79 -2.83
CA ILE A 165 4.97 7.77 -3.06
C ILE A 165 5.47 6.42 -2.56
N SER A 166 4.58 5.61 -1.96
CA SER A 166 4.92 4.28 -1.46
C SER A 166 4.38 3.13 -2.31
N SER A 167 3.42 3.41 -3.19
CA SER A 167 2.81 2.41 -4.06
C SER A 167 2.60 2.95 -5.45
N ALA A 168 2.86 2.13 -6.47
CA ALA A 168 2.61 2.50 -7.85
C ALA A 168 1.13 2.81 -8.10
N ASN A 169 0.84 3.87 -8.82
CA ASN A 169 -0.50 4.20 -9.28
C ASN A 169 -0.48 4.88 -10.66
N GLN A 170 -1.65 4.85 -11.29
CA GLN A 170 -1.83 5.35 -12.64
C GLN A 170 -2.26 6.83 -12.71
N TYR A 171 -2.50 7.48 -11.57
CA TYR A 171 -3.12 8.81 -11.56
C TYR A 171 -2.20 9.91 -12.10
N LEU A 172 -0.89 9.73 -11.99
CA LEU A 172 0.12 10.66 -12.48
C LEU A 172 0.78 10.20 -13.80
N SER A 173 0.22 9.19 -14.46
CA SER A 173 0.81 8.56 -15.66
C SER A 173 1.00 9.48 -16.87
N HIS A 174 0.31 10.60 -16.93
CA HIS A 174 0.41 11.58 -18.01
C HIS A 174 0.83 12.97 -17.50
N VAL A 175 1.31 13.05 -16.27
CA VAL A 175 1.80 14.31 -15.70
C VAL A 175 3.31 14.41 -15.94
N GLU A 176 3.73 15.43 -16.66
CA GLU A 176 5.15 15.73 -16.85
C GLU A 176 5.69 16.50 -15.65
N ILE A 177 6.36 15.77 -14.74
CA ILE A 177 6.94 16.37 -13.52
C ILE A 177 8.07 17.32 -13.90
N ARG A 178 8.07 18.56 -13.38
CA ARG A 178 9.11 19.55 -13.63
C ARG A 178 10.48 19.04 -13.16
N PRO A 179 11.59 19.34 -13.88
CA PRO A 179 12.92 18.78 -13.58
C PRO A 179 13.46 19.11 -12.19
N GLU A 180 13.05 20.25 -11.64
CA GLU A 180 13.49 20.74 -10.33
C GLU A 180 12.85 19.94 -9.18
N THR A 181 11.70 19.33 -9.41
CA THR A 181 10.99 18.50 -8.43
C THR A 181 11.46 17.05 -8.50
N LYS A 182 11.82 16.45 -7.38
CA LYS A 182 12.19 15.04 -7.32
C LYS A 182 10.98 14.18 -6.97
N PHE A 183 10.62 13.25 -7.87
CA PHE A 183 9.54 12.29 -7.64
C PHE A 183 10.15 10.97 -7.18
N ILE A 184 9.96 10.63 -5.89
CA ILE A 184 10.67 9.58 -5.18
C ILE A 184 9.69 8.46 -4.79
N GLN A 185 9.96 7.25 -5.29
CA GLN A 185 9.26 6.03 -4.90
C GLN A 185 9.97 5.43 -3.68
N LEU A 186 9.29 5.42 -2.52
CA LEU A 186 9.79 4.81 -1.29
C LEU A 186 9.57 3.30 -1.20
N TRP A 187 8.65 2.79 -2.04
CA TRP A 187 8.13 1.44 -1.95
C TRP A 187 7.43 1.16 -0.60
N HIS A 188 6.91 -0.06 -0.44
CA HIS A 188 6.11 -0.44 0.74
C HIS A 188 6.62 -1.70 1.44
N GLY A 189 7.81 -2.16 1.11
CA GLY A 189 8.50 -3.31 1.71
C GLY A 189 10.01 -3.21 1.51
N CYS A 190 10.78 -3.97 2.29
CA CYS A 190 12.24 -4.02 2.16
C CYS A 190 12.72 -4.96 1.05
N GLY A 191 11.81 -5.56 0.30
CA GLY A 191 12.14 -6.46 -0.80
C GLY A 191 10.90 -7.04 -1.42
N CYS A 192 11.09 -7.83 -2.44
CA CYS A 192 10.02 -8.52 -3.15
C CYS A 192 10.34 -9.99 -3.32
N PHE A 193 9.66 -10.87 -2.59
CA PHE A 193 9.62 -12.29 -2.97
C PHE A 193 8.80 -12.46 -4.24
N LYS A 194 7.59 -11.92 -4.24
CA LYS A 194 6.57 -12.08 -5.29
C LYS A 194 6.80 -11.14 -6.46
N LYS A 195 6.55 -11.61 -7.66
CA LYS A 195 6.52 -10.77 -8.87
C LYS A 195 5.49 -9.66 -8.76
N VAL A 196 5.85 -8.47 -9.23
CA VAL A 196 5.02 -7.26 -9.23
C VAL A 196 5.19 -6.49 -10.55
N GLY A 197 4.30 -5.55 -10.81
CA GLY A 197 4.41 -4.67 -11.96
C GLY A 197 4.41 -5.41 -13.30
N TYR A 198 5.37 -5.10 -14.16
CA TYR A 198 5.52 -5.73 -15.48
C TYR A 198 5.88 -7.22 -15.40
N SER A 199 6.54 -7.66 -14.34
CA SER A 199 6.89 -9.07 -14.13
C SER A 199 5.67 -10.00 -13.93
N THR A 200 4.45 -9.44 -13.83
CA THR A 200 3.21 -10.21 -13.66
C THR A 200 2.40 -10.35 -14.94
N LEU A 201 2.90 -9.91 -16.09
CA LEU A 201 2.15 -9.93 -17.36
C LEU A 201 1.71 -11.33 -17.78
N ASP A 202 2.53 -12.32 -17.50
CA ASP A 202 2.28 -13.73 -17.85
C ASP A 202 1.42 -14.46 -16.81
N SER A 203 1.07 -13.81 -15.69
CA SER A 203 0.26 -14.41 -14.65
C SER A 203 -1.24 -14.36 -15.02
N ASN A 204 -1.88 -15.51 -15.07
CA ASN A 204 -3.32 -15.61 -15.34
C ASN A 204 -4.18 -15.01 -14.22
N ASP A 205 -3.69 -15.04 -12.98
CA ASP A 205 -4.49 -14.69 -11.81
C ASP A 205 -4.20 -13.29 -11.26
N PHE A 206 -2.96 -12.84 -11.32
CA PHE A 206 -2.51 -11.58 -10.74
C PHE A 206 -1.95 -10.59 -11.75
N GLY A 207 -1.84 -11.01 -13.02
CA GLY A 207 -1.34 -10.18 -14.12
C GLY A 207 -2.24 -8.99 -14.42
N ARG A 208 -1.61 -7.91 -14.83
CA ARG A 208 -2.29 -6.75 -15.39
C ARG A 208 -2.28 -6.84 -16.92
N SER A 209 -3.30 -6.25 -17.56
CA SER A 209 -3.26 -6.10 -19.00
C SER A 209 -2.07 -5.23 -19.42
N GLU A 210 -1.20 -5.75 -20.29
CA GLU A 210 -0.07 -5.01 -20.85
C GLU A 210 -0.54 -3.70 -21.48
N LYS A 211 -1.62 -3.74 -22.26
CA LYS A 211 -2.25 -2.56 -22.84
C LYS A 211 -2.57 -1.49 -21.81
N ASN A 212 -3.06 -1.88 -20.63
CA ASN A 212 -3.38 -0.92 -19.56
C ASN A 212 -2.13 -0.33 -18.92
N LEU A 213 -1.06 -1.12 -18.76
CA LEU A 213 0.22 -0.65 -18.24
C LEU A 213 0.90 0.30 -19.22
N GLN A 214 0.81 0.05 -20.52
CA GLN A 214 1.34 0.93 -21.57
C GLN A 214 0.52 2.21 -21.71
N GLU A 215 -0.81 2.13 -21.61
CA GLU A 215 -1.70 3.30 -21.70
C GLU A 215 -1.58 4.24 -20.49
N TYR A 216 -1.28 3.68 -19.32
CA TYR A 216 -1.14 4.40 -18.06
C TYR A 216 0.17 4.01 -17.38
N GLU A 217 1.28 4.46 -17.93
CA GLU A 217 2.62 4.17 -17.41
C GLU A 217 2.81 4.71 -16.00
N GLN A 218 3.05 3.79 -15.05
CA GLN A 218 3.07 4.12 -13.63
C GLN A 218 4.46 4.49 -13.11
N TYR A 219 5.51 4.20 -13.89
CA TYR A 219 6.89 4.19 -13.40
C TYR A 219 7.83 5.19 -14.10
N HIS A 220 7.43 5.78 -15.20
CA HIS A 220 8.31 6.60 -16.04
C HIS A 220 8.75 7.90 -15.37
N ASN A 221 7.91 8.49 -14.54
CA ASN A 221 8.12 9.80 -13.91
C ASN A 221 9.07 9.78 -12.70
N TYR A 222 9.45 8.61 -12.18
CA TYR A 222 10.30 8.57 -11.00
C TYR A 222 11.67 9.17 -11.28
N SER A 223 12.10 10.10 -10.40
CA SER A 223 13.48 10.55 -10.30
C SER A 223 14.31 9.47 -9.63
N TYR A 224 13.77 8.88 -8.56
CA TYR A 224 14.43 7.84 -7.78
C TYR A 224 13.43 6.78 -7.28
N VAL A 225 13.91 5.55 -7.20
CA VAL A 225 13.26 4.41 -6.52
C VAL A 225 14.21 3.96 -5.41
N CYS A 226 13.80 4.11 -4.15
CA CYS A 226 14.59 3.71 -3.00
C CYS A 226 14.61 2.19 -2.85
N LEU A 227 15.80 1.61 -2.77
CA LEU A 227 16.01 0.18 -2.66
C LEU A 227 16.73 -0.17 -1.35
N PRO A 228 16.44 -1.34 -0.76
CA PRO A 228 17.09 -1.78 0.49
C PRO A 228 18.53 -2.27 0.29
N ALA A 229 18.91 -2.66 -0.94
CA ALA A 229 20.25 -3.11 -1.29
C ALA A 229 20.51 -3.03 -2.80
N GLU A 230 21.77 -3.05 -3.21
CA GLU A 230 22.20 -3.05 -4.61
C GLU A 230 21.69 -4.30 -5.35
N ASP A 231 21.75 -5.46 -4.71
CA ASP A 231 21.33 -6.75 -5.26
C ASP A 231 19.84 -6.82 -5.63
N GLN A 232 19.05 -5.85 -5.20
CA GLN A 232 17.62 -5.78 -5.55
C GLN A 232 17.33 -4.98 -6.83
N LYS A 233 18.32 -4.34 -7.45
CA LYS A 233 18.11 -3.53 -8.66
C LYS A 233 17.47 -4.32 -9.80
N TRP A 234 17.87 -5.56 -10.02
CA TRP A 234 17.34 -6.39 -11.11
C TRP A 234 15.83 -6.68 -10.93
N VAL A 235 15.37 -6.84 -9.68
CA VAL A 235 13.94 -7.03 -9.36
C VAL A 235 13.13 -5.82 -9.80
N PHE A 236 13.60 -4.62 -9.49
CA PHE A 236 12.89 -3.38 -9.82
C PHE A 236 13.08 -2.97 -11.29
N GLU A 237 14.19 -3.36 -11.94
CA GLU A 237 14.36 -3.27 -13.38
C GLU A 237 13.29 -4.09 -14.10
N ASP A 238 13.11 -5.35 -13.72
CA ASP A 238 12.10 -6.24 -14.29
C ASP A 238 10.67 -5.75 -13.96
N ALA A 239 10.42 -5.39 -12.70
CA ALA A 239 9.12 -4.93 -12.23
C ALA A 239 8.64 -3.62 -12.84
N MET A 240 9.55 -2.67 -13.09
CA MET A 240 9.22 -1.30 -13.46
C MET A 240 9.73 -0.90 -14.85
N ARG A 241 10.51 -1.75 -15.50
CA ARG A 241 11.21 -1.44 -16.77
C ARG A 241 12.09 -0.19 -16.68
N ILE A 242 12.72 0.01 -15.51
CA ILE A 242 13.69 1.09 -15.28
C ILE A 242 15.09 0.48 -15.35
N PRO A 243 15.95 0.87 -16.30
CA PRO A 243 17.28 0.28 -16.45
C PRO A 243 18.15 0.44 -15.19
N ARG A 244 18.89 -0.59 -14.82
CA ARG A 244 19.77 -0.61 -13.62
C ARG A 244 20.80 0.52 -13.62
N ASP A 245 21.32 0.86 -14.78
CA ASP A 245 22.33 1.88 -15.01
C ASP A 245 21.76 3.29 -15.20
N SER A 246 20.43 3.45 -15.15
CA SER A 246 19.77 4.76 -15.32
C SER A 246 20.08 5.78 -14.19
N GLY A 247 20.68 5.34 -13.08
CA GLY A 247 20.86 6.16 -11.88
C GLY A 247 19.57 6.40 -11.08
N LYS A 248 18.42 5.85 -11.51
CA LYS A 248 17.14 6.01 -10.83
C LYS A 248 16.90 4.97 -9.71
N LEU A 249 17.45 3.76 -9.86
CA LEU A 249 17.36 2.70 -8.85
C LEU A 249 18.48 2.92 -7.83
N VAL A 250 18.13 3.46 -6.65
CA VAL A 250 19.12 3.92 -5.67
C VAL A 250 19.07 3.10 -4.37
N PRO A 251 20.16 2.43 -3.99
CA PRO A 251 20.24 1.64 -2.76
C PRO A 251 20.49 2.55 -1.56
N VAL A 252 19.45 3.22 -1.10
CA VAL A 252 19.51 4.14 0.05
C VAL A 252 18.87 3.58 1.32
N GLY A 253 18.29 2.38 1.24
CA GLY A 253 17.52 1.77 2.32
C GLY A 253 16.03 2.15 2.28
N VAL A 254 15.30 1.66 3.26
CA VAL A 254 13.87 1.93 3.45
C VAL A 254 13.68 2.74 4.73
N SER A 255 13.35 4.02 4.59
CA SER A 255 13.34 5.01 5.67
C SER A 255 12.63 4.56 6.96
N ARG A 256 11.47 3.88 6.86
CA ARG A 256 10.71 3.44 8.03
C ARG A 256 11.43 2.40 8.89
N THR A 257 12.43 1.69 8.35
CA THR A 257 13.21 0.70 9.11
C THR A 257 14.24 1.32 10.04
N ASP A 258 14.55 2.60 9.89
CA ASP A 258 15.46 3.31 10.81
C ASP A 258 14.95 3.29 12.25
N GLN A 259 13.61 3.17 12.43
CA GLN A 259 12.98 3.05 13.74
C GLN A 259 13.45 1.79 14.50
N PHE A 260 13.85 0.73 13.81
CA PHE A 260 14.33 -0.51 14.45
C PHE A 260 15.64 -0.32 15.20
N TYR A 261 16.40 0.72 14.87
CA TYR A 261 17.64 1.09 15.53
C TYR A 261 17.42 2.07 16.70
N ASN A 262 16.18 2.49 16.96
CA ASN A 262 15.84 3.34 18.09
C ASN A 262 15.28 2.49 19.24
N PRO A 263 16.03 2.30 20.36
CA PRO A 263 15.56 1.50 21.51
C PRO A 263 14.27 2.03 22.13
N GLU A 264 14.05 3.35 22.12
CA GLU A 264 12.82 3.93 22.67
C GLU A 264 11.58 3.58 21.83
N TYR A 265 11.75 3.31 20.55
CA TYR A 265 10.65 2.87 19.70
C TYR A 265 10.11 1.48 20.09
N SER A 266 11.00 0.51 20.23
CA SER A 266 10.62 -0.85 20.64
C SER A 266 10.13 -0.87 22.09
N LYS A 267 10.76 -0.10 23.00
CA LYS A 267 10.33 0.05 24.38
C LYS A 267 8.90 0.60 24.48
N ALA A 268 8.63 1.72 23.81
CA ALA A 268 7.29 2.34 23.82
C ALA A 268 6.22 1.40 23.22
N ALA A 269 6.56 0.65 22.15
CA ALA A 269 5.65 -0.35 21.58
C ALA A 269 5.36 -1.49 22.57
N ARG A 270 6.38 -1.96 23.29
CA ARG A 270 6.27 -3.01 24.31
C ARG A 270 5.41 -2.55 25.50
N GLU A 271 5.69 -1.37 26.04
CA GLU A 271 4.92 -0.76 27.13
C GLU A 271 3.43 -0.61 26.76
N LYS A 272 3.14 -0.13 25.56
CA LYS A 272 1.77 0.01 25.06
C LYS A 272 1.04 -1.32 24.92
N LEU A 273 1.76 -2.39 24.56
CA LEU A 273 1.21 -3.74 24.46
C LEU A 273 0.92 -4.30 25.86
N GLU A 274 1.85 -4.14 26.81
CA GLU A 274 1.73 -4.63 28.18
C GLU A 274 0.68 -3.86 28.99
N GLU A 275 0.51 -2.56 28.74
CA GLU A 275 -0.60 -1.78 29.31
C GLU A 275 -1.95 -2.37 28.92
N LYS A 276 -2.10 -2.78 27.65
CA LYS A 276 -3.34 -3.39 27.15
C LYS A 276 -3.52 -4.83 27.59
N PHE A 277 -2.43 -5.58 27.67
CA PHE A 277 -2.39 -7.00 27.97
C PHE A 277 -1.32 -7.31 29.02
N PRO A 278 -1.57 -7.03 30.32
CA PRO A 278 -0.55 -7.18 31.37
C PRO A 278 0.03 -8.59 31.49
N GLN A 279 -0.70 -9.61 31.04
CA GLN A 279 -0.27 -11.02 31.05
C GLN A 279 0.88 -11.31 30.08
N ILE A 280 1.21 -10.39 29.18
CA ILE A 280 2.36 -10.49 28.27
C ILE A 280 3.69 -10.14 28.97
N ALA A 281 3.62 -9.43 30.09
CA ALA A 281 4.82 -8.97 30.79
C ALA A 281 5.76 -10.13 31.13
N GLY A 282 7.04 -9.97 30.81
CA GLY A 282 8.07 -10.99 31.01
C GLY A 282 8.09 -12.16 30.03
N LYS A 283 7.12 -12.26 29.11
CA LYS A 283 7.10 -13.31 28.08
C LYS A 283 7.86 -12.88 26.84
N LYS A 284 8.47 -13.84 26.14
CA LYS A 284 8.99 -13.65 24.78
C LYS A 284 7.83 -13.61 23.77
N ILE A 285 8.01 -12.92 22.69
CA ILE A 285 6.97 -12.71 21.68
C ILE A 285 7.28 -13.50 20.41
N ILE A 286 6.37 -14.38 20.02
CA ILE A 286 6.28 -14.97 18.70
C ILE A 286 5.29 -14.13 17.90
N PHE A 287 5.68 -13.66 16.73
CA PHE A 287 4.80 -12.91 15.84
C PHE A 287 4.46 -13.73 14.59
N TYR A 288 3.19 -14.02 14.38
CA TYR A 288 2.69 -14.71 13.19
C TYR A 288 2.05 -13.73 12.23
N ALA A 289 2.65 -13.59 11.04
CA ALA A 289 2.26 -12.66 9.99
C ALA A 289 2.06 -13.38 8.64
N PRO A 290 0.98 -14.14 8.43
CA PRO A 290 0.76 -14.88 7.19
C PRO A 290 0.28 -13.99 6.05
N THR A 291 0.65 -14.37 4.82
CA THR A 291 0.07 -13.80 3.59
C THR A 291 -1.34 -14.34 3.36
N TYR A 292 -2.22 -13.49 2.84
CA TYR A 292 -3.55 -13.93 2.39
C TYR A 292 -3.45 -14.87 1.17
N ARG A 293 -4.51 -15.63 0.93
CA ARG A 293 -4.66 -16.53 -0.21
C ARG A 293 -5.76 -16.04 -1.16
N GLY A 294 -5.68 -16.45 -2.42
CA GLY A 294 -6.64 -16.10 -3.46
C GLY A 294 -6.47 -14.68 -4.03
N ARG A 295 -7.30 -14.32 -5.00
CA ARG A 295 -7.34 -12.97 -5.59
C ARG A 295 -7.88 -11.96 -4.59
N ILE A 296 -7.47 -10.69 -4.67
CA ILE A 296 -7.88 -9.61 -3.74
C ILE A 296 -9.39 -9.56 -3.51
N SER A 297 -10.20 -9.76 -4.56
CA SER A 297 -11.67 -9.74 -4.47
C SER A 297 -12.27 -10.94 -3.74
N LYS A 298 -11.51 -12.03 -3.60
CA LYS A 298 -11.88 -13.30 -2.94
C LYS A 298 -10.81 -13.73 -1.94
N ALA A 299 -10.06 -12.77 -1.42
CA ALA A 299 -8.98 -13.04 -0.49
C ALA A 299 -9.51 -13.65 0.82
N TYR A 300 -8.80 -14.65 1.30
CA TYR A 300 -9.08 -15.29 2.59
C TYR A 300 -7.80 -15.48 3.40
N THR A 301 -7.97 -15.65 4.70
CA THR A 301 -6.89 -15.91 5.65
C THR A 301 -6.62 -17.40 5.74
N PRO A 302 -5.35 -17.87 5.67
CA PRO A 302 -5.01 -19.25 5.96
C PRO A 302 -5.27 -19.60 7.44
N ASN A 303 -5.64 -20.85 7.70
CA ASN A 303 -5.93 -21.38 9.04
C ASN A 303 -5.23 -22.73 9.26
N GLN A 304 -3.93 -22.79 9.01
CA GLN A 304 -3.16 -24.04 9.11
C GLN A 304 -2.28 -24.10 10.36
N LEU A 305 -1.99 -22.94 10.98
CA LEU A 305 -1.24 -22.92 12.23
C LEU A 305 -2.12 -23.44 13.38
N ASP A 306 -1.72 -24.54 14.01
CA ASP A 306 -2.39 -25.06 15.21
C ASP A 306 -1.98 -24.22 16.42
N VAL A 307 -2.81 -23.22 16.72
CA VAL A 307 -2.61 -22.30 17.85
C VAL A 307 -2.75 -23.03 19.21
N ALA A 308 -3.57 -24.09 19.27
CA ALA A 308 -3.75 -24.85 20.52
C ALA A 308 -2.49 -25.67 20.83
N ALA A 309 -1.95 -26.39 19.85
CA ALA A 309 -0.69 -27.12 20.02
C ALA A 309 0.49 -26.18 20.38
N MET A 310 0.55 -24.99 19.76
CA MET A 310 1.55 -23.98 20.14
C MET A 310 1.36 -23.49 21.58
N GLY A 311 0.10 -23.29 22.02
CA GLY A 311 -0.21 -22.87 23.38
C GLY A 311 0.17 -23.92 24.41
N GLU A 312 -0.14 -25.19 24.15
CA GLU A 312 0.24 -26.30 25.02
C GLU A 312 1.75 -26.39 25.22
N ALA A 313 2.53 -26.22 24.14
CA ALA A 313 3.99 -26.39 24.20
C ALA A 313 4.74 -25.14 24.68
N LEU A 314 4.27 -23.92 24.37
CA LEU A 314 5.09 -22.72 24.45
C LEU A 314 4.55 -21.64 25.42
N SER A 315 3.33 -21.77 25.95
CA SER A 315 2.68 -20.71 26.73
C SER A 315 3.39 -20.33 28.03
N ASP A 316 4.27 -21.18 28.56
CA ASP A 316 5.04 -20.86 29.75
C ASP A 316 6.08 -19.76 29.54
N GLU A 317 6.71 -19.72 28.37
CA GLU A 317 7.78 -18.76 28.05
C GLU A 317 7.37 -17.69 27.03
N TYR A 318 6.41 -18.01 26.17
CA TYR A 318 6.06 -17.20 25.01
C TYR A 318 4.60 -16.75 25.02
N VAL A 319 4.35 -15.72 24.21
CA VAL A 319 3.03 -15.32 23.73
C VAL A 319 3.04 -15.23 22.22
N LEU A 320 1.91 -15.51 21.58
CA LEU A 320 1.72 -15.47 20.13
C LEU A 320 0.88 -14.27 19.73
N LEU A 321 1.50 -13.30 19.06
CA LEU A 321 0.80 -12.19 18.44
C LEU A 321 0.49 -12.53 16.99
N ILE A 322 -0.77 -12.40 16.57
CA ILE A 322 -1.21 -12.75 15.23
C ILE A 322 -1.74 -11.51 14.51
N LYS A 323 -1.16 -11.18 13.36
CA LYS A 323 -1.67 -10.10 12.51
C LYS A 323 -1.84 -10.58 11.07
N TYR A 324 -3.08 -10.76 10.70
CA TYR A 324 -3.45 -11.17 9.36
C TYR A 324 -3.41 -10.00 8.37
N HIS A 325 -3.14 -10.30 7.11
CA HIS A 325 -3.12 -9.30 6.06
C HIS A 325 -4.52 -8.66 5.88
N SER A 326 -4.56 -7.35 5.65
CA SER A 326 -5.80 -6.56 5.57
C SER A 326 -6.82 -7.09 4.55
N PHE A 327 -6.38 -7.72 3.46
CA PHE A 327 -7.27 -8.27 2.44
C PHE A 327 -8.02 -9.53 2.94
N GLY A 328 -7.38 -10.37 3.74
CA GLY A 328 -7.96 -11.60 4.28
C GLY A 328 -8.62 -11.46 5.66
N CYS A 329 -8.43 -10.34 6.36
CA CYS A 329 -8.76 -10.23 7.78
C CYS A 329 -10.25 -10.42 8.14
N LYS A 330 -11.16 -10.34 7.17
CA LYS A 330 -12.59 -10.62 7.37
C LYS A 330 -12.90 -12.11 7.58
N THR A 331 -12.04 -12.97 7.07
CA THR A 331 -12.17 -14.44 7.15
C THR A 331 -11.19 -15.04 8.16
N ARG A 332 -10.61 -14.20 9.05
CA ARG A 332 -9.67 -14.71 10.04
C ARG A 332 -10.31 -15.72 10.98
N PRO A 333 -9.59 -16.80 11.34
CA PRO A 333 -10.08 -17.81 12.26
C PRO A 333 -10.26 -17.23 13.67
N ALA A 334 -11.20 -17.80 14.42
CA ALA A 334 -11.29 -17.55 15.86
C ALA A 334 -10.11 -18.23 16.57
N LEU A 335 -9.61 -17.57 17.62
CA LEU A 335 -8.60 -18.20 18.48
C LEU A 335 -9.24 -19.29 19.35
N PRO A 336 -8.53 -20.37 19.70
CA PRO A 336 -8.98 -21.35 20.68
C PRO A 336 -9.32 -20.67 22.01
N GLU A 337 -10.48 -20.97 22.58
CA GLU A 337 -10.99 -20.29 23.79
C GLU A 337 -10.00 -20.34 24.98
N GLU A 338 -9.36 -21.47 25.18
CA GLU A 338 -8.39 -21.70 26.27
C GLU A 338 -7.12 -20.83 26.17
N TYR A 339 -6.73 -20.45 24.94
CA TYR A 339 -5.51 -19.66 24.66
C TYR A 339 -5.80 -18.22 24.26
N ALA A 340 -7.05 -17.88 23.98
CA ALA A 340 -7.44 -16.53 23.58
C ALA A 340 -7.18 -15.50 24.69
N ASN A 341 -6.38 -14.47 24.37
CA ASN A 341 -5.94 -13.43 25.29
C ASN A 341 -5.15 -13.91 26.53
N SER A 342 -4.67 -15.16 26.52
CA SER A 342 -3.73 -15.70 27.50
C SER A 342 -2.37 -16.01 26.87
N PHE A 343 -2.37 -16.79 25.82
CA PHE A 343 -1.21 -17.09 24.97
C PHE A 343 -1.29 -16.40 23.60
N ALA A 344 -2.44 -16.43 22.92
CA ALA A 344 -2.62 -15.93 21.57
C ALA A 344 -3.47 -14.64 21.54
N PHE A 345 -3.02 -13.64 20.75
CA PHE A 345 -3.62 -12.31 20.68
C PHE A 345 -3.86 -11.89 19.22
N ASP A 346 -5.13 -11.60 18.88
CA ASP A 346 -5.51 -11.06 17.55
C ASP A 346 -5.20 -9.56 17.47
N MET A 347 -4.09 -9.22 16.81
CA MET A 347 -3.63 -7.85 16.65
C MET A 347 -4.41 -7.05 15.59
N ASN A 348 -5.28 -7.70 14.79
CA ASN A 348 -6.22 -7.01 13.91
C ASN A 348 -7.45 -6.48 14.66
N ALA A 349 -7.88 -7.17 15.70
CA ALA A 349 -9.09 -6.82 16.45
C ALA A 349 -8.89 -5.55 17.28
N ASN A 350 -7.71 -5.35 17.85
CA ASN A 350 -7.43 -4.25 18.78
C ASN A 350 -6.74 -3.03 18.15
N GLY A 351 -6.02 -3.20 17.03
CA GLY A 351 -5.41 -2.09 16.27
C GLY A 351 -4.39 -1.24 17.04
N ILE A 352 -3.88 -1.70 18.19
CA ILE A 352 -3.00 -0.92 19.07
C ILE A 352 -1.60 -0.70 18.50
N LEU A 353 -1.08 -1.66 17.74
CA LEU A 353 0.24 -1.60 17.13
C LEU A 353 0.16 -1.78 15.61
N ASP A 354 0.99 -1.02 14.90
CA ASP A 354 1.26 -1.23 13.47
C ASP A 354 2.18 -2.44 13.25
N ILE A 355 2.47 -2.77 12.01
CA ILE A 355 3.30 -3.92 11.67
C ILE A 355 4.74 -3.71 12.10
N GLU A 356 5.27 -2.50 11.93
CA GLU A 356 6.62 -2.13 12.28
C GLU A 356 6.87 -2.26 13.78
N SER A 357 5.92 -1.78 14.59
CA SER A 357 5.98 -1.93 16.06
C SER A 357 5.97 -3.40 16.48
N LEU A 358 5.12 -4.22 15.86
CA LEU A 358 5.06 -5.66 16.14
C LEU A 358 6.36 -6.37 15.78
N LEU A 359 6.96 -6.04 14.62
CA LEU A 359 8.27 -6.57 14.24
C LEU A 359 9.35 -6.17 15.25
N ALA A 360 9.39 -4.89 15.64
CA ALA A 360 10.42 -4.36 16.55
C ALA A 360 10.46 -5.06 17.93
N ILE A 361 9.28 -5.46 18.46
CA ILE A 361 9.16 -6.07 19.80
C ILE A 361 9.19 -7.59 19.79
N SER A 362 9.15 -8.23 18.62
CA SER A 362 9.06 -9.70 18.53
C SER A 362 10.42 -10.36 18.61
N ASP A 363 10.50 -11.48 19.33
CA ASP A 363 11.70 -12.30 19.44
C ASP A 363 11.82 -13.29 18.28
N ILE A 364 10.68 -13.78 17.76
CA ILE A 364 10.62 -14.77 16.68
C ILE A 364 9.53 -14.32 15.70
N LEU A 365 9.81 -14.42 14.39
CA LEU A 365 8.81 -14.24 13.34
C LEU A 365 8.43 -15.60 12.73
N ILE A 366 7.12 -15.85 12.63
CA ILE A 366 6.56 -16.90 11.78
C ILE A 366 5.87 -16.19 10.61
N THR A 367 6.30 -16.47 9.40
CA THR A 367 5.69 -15.91 8.18
C THR A 367 5.71 -16.95 7.06
N ASP A 368 5.35 -16.54 5.84
CA ASP A 368 5.35 -17.43 4.68
C ASP A 368 6.00 -16.72 3.46
N TYR A 369 5.20 -16.18 2.55
CA TYR A 369 5.65 -15.49 1.33
C TYR A 369 5.63 -13.97 1.46
N SER A 370 5.64 -13.45 2.68
CA SER A 370 5.54 -12.03 2.97
C SER A 370 6.90 -11.33 2.97
N SER A 371 6.95 -10.12 2.40
CA SER A 371 8.15 -9.27 2.48
C SER A 371 8.53 -8.83 3.90
N VAL A 372 7.69 -9.07 4.90
CA VAL A 372 8.03 -8.78 6.31
C VAL A 372 9.23 -9.60 6.79
N GLY A 373 9.53 -10.74 6.14
CA GLY A 373 10.76 -11.50 6.39
C GLY A 373 12.03 -10.71 6.12
N PHE A 374 12.04 -9.88 5.06
CA PHE A 374 13.17 -8.98 4.78
C PHE A 374 13.35 -7.93 5.88
N GLU A 375 12.25 -7.38 6.37
CA GLU A 375 12.26 -6.36 7.42
C GLU A 375 12.69 -6.93 8.76
N PHE A 376 12.22 -8.14 9.10
CA PHE A 376 12.59 -8.79 10.35
C PHE A 376 14.06 -9.25 10.34
N ALA A 377 14.62 -9.62 9.19
CA ALA A 377 16.03 -9.97 9.06
C ALA A 377 16.98 -8.81 9.44
N ILE A 378 16.53 -7.55 9.37
CA ILE A 378 17.29 -6.39 9.87
C ILE A 378 17.61 -6.54 11.35
N LEU A 379 16.71 -7.15 12.11
CA LEU A 379 16.83 -7.35 13.57
C LEU A 379 17.71 -8.55 13.95
N GLU A 380 18.14 -9.37 12.98
CA GLU A 380 18.98 -10.55 13.17
C GLU A 380 18.40 -11.56 14.19
N ARG A 381 17.09 -11.74 14.18
CA ARG A 381 16.33 -12.63 15.06
C ARG A 381 15.76 -13.82 14.28
N PRO A 382 15.41 -14.95 14.96
CA PRO A 382 14.89 -16.15 14.31
C PRO A 382 13.65 -15.91 13.45
N ILE A 383 13.64 -16.43 12.22
CA ILE A 383 12.51 -16.42 11.30
C ILE A 383 12.18 -17.88 10.94
N VAL A 384 10.89 -18.22 11.00
CA VAL A 384 10.34 -19.49 10.52
C VAL A 384 9.43 -19.22 9.34
N PHE A 385 9.63 -19.97 8.24
CA PHE A 385 8.79 -19.86 7.06
C PHE A 385 7.78 -21.01 7.03
N PHE A 386 6.53 -20.71 7.38
CA PHE A 386 5.42 -21.67 7.41
C PHE A 386 4.77 -21.76 6.03
N ALA A 387 5.33 -22.61 5.17
CA ALA A 387 5.01 -22.70 3.75
C ALA A 387 4.39 -24.05 3.36
N TYR A 388 3.31 -24.45 4.02
CA TYR A 388 2.59 -25.72 3.83
C TYR A 388 1.97 -25.87 2.43
N ASP A 389 1.72 -24.80 1.70
CA ASP A 389 1.13 -24.75 0.36
C ASP A 389 2.09 -24.17 -0.69
N LYS A 390 3.41 -24.34 -0.48
CA LYS A 390 4.48 -23.71 -1.25
C LYS A 390 4.27 -23.85 -2.77
N ASP A 391 4.13 -25.08 -3.26
CA ASP A 391 4.09 -25.35 -4.69
C ASP A 391 2.90 -24.68 -5.37
N GLN A 392 1.72 -24.76 -4.75
CA GLN A 392 0.53 -24.07 -5.24
C GLN A 392 0.70 -22.55 -5.25
N TYR A 393 1.23 -21.99 -4.15
CA TYR A 393 1.39 -20.54 -4.04
C TYR A 393 2.40 -19.98 -5.04
N LEU A 394 3.51 -20.69 -5.26
CA LEU A 394 4.53 -20.29 -6.23
C LEU A 394 4.01 -20.32 -7.66
N ASP A 395 3.23 -21.35 -8.03
CA ASP A 395 2.60 -21.47 -9.34
C ASP A 395 1.60 -20.32 -9.62
N GLU A 396 0.77 -20.00 -8.63
CA GLU A 396 -0.23 -18.95 -8.77
C GLU A 396 0.36 -17.53 -8.84
N ARG A 397 1.41 -17.24 -8.06
CA ARG A 397 1.91 -15.86 -7.83
C ARG A 397 3.17 -15.51 -8.63
N GLY A 398 4.04 -16.49 -8.87
CA GLY A 398 5.38 -16.28 -9.37
C GLY A 398 6.30 -15.56 -8.36
N MET A 399 7.53 -15.98 -8.31
CA MET A 399 8.56 -15.45 -7.41
C MET A 399 9.75 -14.93 -8.21
N TYR A 400 10.51 -13.99 -7.64
CA TYR A 400 11.75 -13.50 -8.22
C TYR A 400 12.95 -14.43 -7.94
N TYR A 401 12.90 -15.15 -6.85
CA TYR A 401 13.98 -15.98 -6.35
C TYR A 401 13.48 -17.41 -6.17
N ASP A 402 14.40 -18.35 -6.14
CA ASP A 402 14.12 -19.65 -5.58
C ASP A 402 13.80 -19.51 -4.10
N TYR A 403 12.66 -20.07 -3.68
CA TYR A 403 12.15 -19.85 -2.33
C TYR A 403 13.04 -20.50 -1.26
N GLU A 404 13.63 -21.66 -1.57
CA GLU A 404 14.48 -22.39 -0.64
C GLU A 404 15.85 -21.72 -0.49
N GLU A 405 16.35 -21.10 -1.55
CA GLU A 405 17.63 -20.40 -1.52
C GLU A 405 17.57 -19.04 -0.83
N ILE A 406 16.40 -18.36 -0.90
CA ILE A 406 16.29 -17.00 -0.35
C ILE A 406 15.82 -16.96 1.10
N THR A 407 15.23 -18.03 1.64
CA THR A 407 14.72 -18.00 3.02
C THR A 407 15.83 -18.22 4.05
N PRO A 408 16.13 -17.22 4.93
CA PRO A 408 17.23 -17.33 5.90
C PRO A 408 16.84 -18.06 7.18
N GLY A 409 15.91 -19.01 7.12
CA GLY A 409 15.43 -19.78 8.26
C GLY A 409 14.72 -21.05 7.82
N PRO A 410 14.30 -21.92 8.75
CA PRO A 410 13.67 -23.17 8.42
C PRO A 410 12.34 -23.00 7.71
N ILE A 411 12.10 -23.80 6.67
CA ILE A 411 10.83 -23.94 5.98
C ILE A 411 10.07 -25.08 6.63
N CYS A 412 8.95 -24.77 7.27
CA CYS A 412 8.09 -25.73 7.95
C CYS A 412 6.75 -25.87 7.18
N THR A 413 6.23 -27.09 7.14
CA THR A 413 4.90 -27.41 6.56
C THR A 413 3.90 -27.84 7.61
N GLU A 414 4.35 -28.06 8.85
CA GLU A 414 3.56 -28.56 9.99
C GLU A 414 3.88 -27.74 11.24
N THR A 415 2.90 -27.54 12.12
CA THR A 415 3.04 -26.75 13.35
C THR A 415 4.06 -27.38 14.30
N GLU A 416 4.11 -28.71 14.38
CA GLU A 416 5.01 -29.45 15.25
C GLU A 416 6.49 -29.16 14.92
N LYS A 417 6.81 -28.94 13.65
CA LYS A 417 8.18 -28.56 13.24
C LYS A 417 8.52 -27.14 13.67
N ILE A 418 7.52 -26.25 13.67
CA ILE A 418 7.68 -24.88 14.17
C ILE A 418 7.96 -24.92 15.68
N ILE A 419 7.14 -25.69 16.44
CA ILE A 419 7.33 -25.87 17.88
C ILE A 419 8.71 -26.41 18.18
N SER A 420 9.11 -27.52 17.54
CA SER A 420 10.42 -28.15 17.74
C SER A 420 11.59 -27.19 17.44
N TYR A 421 11.45 -26.36 16.40
CA TYR A 421 12.48 -25.34 16.10
C TYR A 421 12.54 -24.27 17.19
N ILE A 422 11.38 -23.75 17.65
CA ILE A 422 11.34 -22.73 18.72
C ILE A 422 11.93 -23.28 20.02
N GLU A 423 11.64 -24.53 20.37
CA GLU A 423 12.22 -25.20 21.55
C GLU A 423 13.74 -25.34 21.43
N SER A 424 14.27 -25.62 20.21
CA SER A 424 15.71 -25.74 19.99
C SER A 424 16.48 -24.43 20.18
N LEU A 425 15.79 -23.28 20.11
CA LEU A 425 16.41 -21.97 20.35
C LEU A 425 16.86 -21.77 21.81
N LYS A 426 16.44 -22.66 22.74
CA LYS A 426 16.95 -22.67 24.11
C LYS A 426 18.44 -23.05 24.18
N ASP A 427 18.91 -23.81 23.22
CA ASP A 427 20.32 -24.24 23.10
C ASP A 427 21.20 -23.18 22.38
N GLY A 428 20.60 -22.10 21.88
CA GLY A 428 21.25 -21.01 21.16
C GLY A 428 20.66 -20.81 19.78
N PHE A 429 20.93 -19.65 19.20
CA PHE A 429 20.52 -19.27 17.85
C PHE A 429 21.75 -18.97 17.00
N ASP A 430 21.90 -19.70 15.89
CA ASP A 430 22.90 -19.38 14.87
C ASP A 430 22.33 -18.34 13.90
N ASP A 431 22.84 -17.12 13.94
CA ASP A 431 22.40 -15.98 13.14
C ASP A 431 23.14 -15.83 11.79
N ALA A 432 24.04 -16.75 11.44
CA ALA A 432 24.92 -16.62 10.28
C ALA A 432 24.15 -16.46 8.95
N GLU A 433 23.12 -17.27 8.71
CA GLU A 433 22.33 -17.17 7.48
C GLU A 433 21.47 -15.88 7.43
N ILE A 434 20.95 -15.43 8.56
CA ILE A 434 20.20 -14.17 8.64
C ILE A 434 21.13 -12.97 8.40
N LYS A 435 22.32 -12.98 8.95
CA LYS A 435 23.34 -11.94 8.70
C LYS A 435 23.76 -11.90 7.24
N LYS A 436 23.98 -13.05 6.61
CA LYS A 436 24.27 -13.15 5.18
C LYS A 436 23.10 -12.59 4.35
N PHE A 437 21.87 -12.95 4.67
CA PHE A 437 20.67 -12.42 4.03
C PHE A 437 20.57 -10.91 4.19
N LYS A 438 20.78 -10.38 5.40
CA LYS A 438 20.78 -8.94 5.70
C LYS A 438 21.80 -8.20 4.86
N GLU A 439 23.04 -8.69 4.83
CA GLU A 439 24.12 -8.07 4.04
C GLU A 439 23.79 -8.03 2.55
N GLN A 440 23.15 -9.05 2.02
CA GLN A 440 22.85 -9.15 0.60
C GLN A 440 21.58 -8.35 0.21
N TYR A 441 20.49 -8.45 0.97
CA TYR A 441 19.19 -7.98 0.52
C TYR A 441 18.67 -6.73 1.22
N VAL A 442 19.16 -6.40 2.41
CA VAL A 442 18.69 -5.25 3.19
C VAL A 442 19.81 -4.44 3.83
N LYS A 443 21.01 -4.54 3.28
CA LYS A 443 22.24 -3.89 3.77
C LYS A 443 22.08 -2.41 4.06
N MET A 444 21.34 -1.69 3.22
CA MET A 444 21.15 -0.25 3.35
C MET A 444 20.04 0.15 4.34
N CYS A 445 19.41 -0.84 4.99
CA CYS A 445 18.48 -0.61 6.09
C CYS A 445 19.25 -0.67 7.44
N ASP A 446 20.15 0.28 7.65
CA ASP A 446 21.18 0.32 8.69
C ASP A 446 20.96 1.46 9.72
N GLY A 447 19.77 2.07 9.74
CA GLY A 447 19.43 3.19 10.62
C GLY A 447 19.64 4.58 10.00
N HIS A 448 20.19 4.65 8.77
CA HIS A 448 20.50 5.90 8.06
C HIS A 448 19.78 6.06 6.72
N ALA A 449 18.76 5.25 6.45
CA ALA A 449 18.03 5.28 5.19
C ALA A 449 17.28 6.58 4.98
N THR A 450 16.71 7.17 6.04
CA THR A 450 16.00 8.45 5.98
C THR A 450 16.93 9.58 5.59
N GLU A 451 18.11 9.67 6.19
CA GLU A 451 19.14 10.67 5.89
C GLU A 451 19.55 10.58 4.42
N ARG A 452 19.86 9.38 3.94
CA ARG A 452 20.21 9.15 2.53
C ARG A 452 19.06 9.49 1.57
N THR A 453 17.83 9.20 1.95
CA THR A 453 16.65 9.54 1.15
C THR A 453 16.47 11.07 1.05
N ILE A 454 16.65 11.80 2.14
CA ILE A 454 16.58 13.27 2.17
C ILE A 454 17.67 13.86 1.28
N ALA A 455 18.88 13.31 1.31
CA ALA A 455 20.01 13.78 0.48
C ALA A 455 19.77 13.65 -1.04
N LEU A 456 18.76 12.88 -1.49
CA LEU A 456 18.41 12.79 -2.91
C LEU A 456 17.79 14.08 -3.46
N PHE A 457 17.19 14.92 -2.63
CA PHE A 457 16.50 16.14 -3.06
C PHE A 457 16.95 17.41 -2.30
N ASP A 458 17.71 17.26 -1.24
CA ASP A 458 18.17 18.36 -0.38
C ASP A 458 19.53 18.95 -0.80
N LYS A 459 19.72 19.06 -2.11
CA LYS A 459 20.95 19.66 -2.68
C LYS A 459 20.74 21.12 -3.04
#